data_dfe1f7289da4bc928e39d90648ee4144
#
_entry.id   dfe1f7289da4bc928e39d90648ee4144
#
_cell.length_a   1.000
_cell.length_b   1.000
_cell.length_c   1.000
_cell.angle_alpha   90.00
_cell.angle_beta   90.00
_cell.angle_gamma   90.00
#
_symmetry.space_group_name_H-M   'P 1'
#
loop_
_entity.id
_entity.type
_entity.pdbx_description
1 polymer ?
#
loop_
_entity_poly.entity_id
_entity_poly.type
_entity_poly.pdbx_seq_one_letter_code
_entity_poly.pdbx_strand_id
1 'polypeptide(L)'
;MKPIIGISANYKDGTSRIADAYVQAVVLAGGTPLLVPVTDDEQTLAETVRQLDGLILSGGADIDPKYFGEKILPECGTINAERDTYDLRLTDYARRYQTPILGICRGMQILNVQMGGSLFQDIDTQSDNTPLRHDQGNTPRTTATHQIDIDSNTKLAKIVGTKTLGVNSFHHQAVKKTAPGLRAAAFAADGICEAVESADYPIIGVQWHPENLAVAGHKEHRALFEWIVSEAQIHHEAQQLHNEIIALDSHCDTPMVYTEGMNFGQRNADAQVDFVKMDEGRLDTIFMAAYIPQKELNEHDTAEATKLAFDKLQLIGTQTQKNAGVARLAFTADDIEAAKHEGRKAVVPAVENGYAIGTDLANIKRFGDMGVCYITLCHNGDNLICDSALRTHNTHGGISPFGRQVVAEMNRLGIMVDLSHANETSFWDAIDCSAAPIICSHSSARALCDHPRNLTDKQLKALAEKGGVCQICLYDSFLTADEGTANVQTAADHIDHIVQTAGIDCVGIGSDFDGGGSIAGCRASNELVNITKELLRRGYTHNDIRKIWGGNMLRVMRQVQQLKTEKTC
;
A
#
# COMPACT_ATOMS: atom_id res chain seq x y z
N MET A 1 15.14 9.03 -17.21
CA MET A 1 14.83 8.13 -18.37
C MET A 1 13.39 8.36 -18.75
N LYS A 2 12.97 8.14 -20.03
CA LYS A 2 11.53 8.17 -20.38
C LYS A 2 10.87 6.92 -19.80
N PRO A 3 9.66 7.02 -19.16
CA PRO A 3 8.98 5.86 -18.62
C PRO A 3 8.52 4.89 -19.73
N ILE A 4 8.51 3.61 -19.42
CA ILE A 4 8.08 2.53 -20.31
C ILE A 4 6.57 2.32 -20.13
N ILE A 5 5.82 2.59 -21.20
CA ILE A 5 4.37 2.41 -21.22
C ILE A 5 4.04 1.13 -21.99
N GLY A 6 3.64 0.10 -21.27
CA GLY A 6 3.13 -1.14 -21.87
C GLY A 6 1.79 -0.87 -22.56
N ILE A 7 1.60 -1.44 -23.76
CA ILE A 7 0.32 -1.38 -24.48
C ILE A 7 -0.12 -2.82 -24.73
N SER A 8 -1.30 -3.21 -24.20
CA SER A 8 -1.84 -4.55 -24.39
C SER A 8 -2.13 -4.82 -25.87
N ALA A 9 -1.68 -5.99 -26.37
CA ALA A 9 -1.84 -6.35 -27.78
C ALA A 9 -3.26 -6.80 -28.10
N ASN A 10 -3.73 -6.49 -29.30
CA ASN A 10 -4.77 -7.26 -29.98
C ASN A 10 -4.21 -8.59 -30.45
N TYR A 11 -5.03 -9.64 -30.44
CA TYR A 11 -4.64 -10.98 -30.89
C TYR A 11 -5.55 -11.48 -32.00
N LYS A 12 -4.96 -11.79 -33.13
CA LYS A 12 -5.69 -12.38 -34.27
C LYS A 12 -4.75 -13.23 -35.12
N ASP A 13 -5.20 -14.42 -35.50
CA ASP A 13 -4.48 -15.34 -36.39
C ASP A 13 -3.04 -15.63 -35.88
N GLY A 14 -2.88 -15.87 -34.55
CA GLY A 14 -1.59 -16.12 -33.93
C GLY A 14 -0.65 -14.92 -33.86
N THR A 15 -1.16 -13.69 -34.09
CA THR A 15 -0.34 -12.49 -34.14
C THR A 15 -0.78 -11.47 -33.11
N SER A 16 0.17 -11.05 -32.26
CA SER A 16 0.03 -9.87 -31.36
C SER A 16 0.29 -8.59 -32.14
N ARG A 17 -0.64 -7.65 -32.12
CA ARG A 17 -0.56 -6.39 -32.89
C ARG A 17 -1.29 -5.24 -32.19
N ILE A 18 -0.93 -3.99 -32.56
CA ILE A 18 -1.62 -2.79 -32.08
C ILE A 18 -1.72 -1.76 -33.21
N ALA A 19 -2.75 -0.89 -33.14
CA ALA A 19 -2.86 0.24 -34.06
C ALA A 19 -1.79 1.31 -33.75
N ASP A 20 -1.19 1.87 -34.77
CA ASP A 20 -0.09 2.83 -34.66
C ASP A 20 -0.45 4.10 -33.85
N ALA A 21 -1.72 4.50 -33.86
CA ALA A 21 -2.20 5.66 -33.08
C ALA A 21 -1.89 5.53 -31.57
N TYR A 22 -1.95 4.34 -30.96
CA TYR A 22 -1.56 4.11 -29.56
C TYR A 22 -0.07 4.42 -29.34
N VAL A 23 0.77 3.92 -30.25
CA VAL A 23 2.23 4.11 -30.21
C VAL A 23 2.56 5.60 -30.34
N GLN A 24 1.96 6.27 -31.34
CA GLN A 24 2.18 7.69 -31.59
C GLN A 24 1.70 8.56 -30.43
N ALA A 25 0.53 8.25 -29.82
CA ALA A 25 0.00 9.01 -28.69
C ALA A 25 0.94 8.96 -27.47
N VAL A 26 1.50 7.77 -27.15
CA VAL A 26 2.49 7.62 -26.07
C VAL A 26 3.78 8.39 -26.38
N VAL A 27 4.28 8.34 -27.61
CA VAL A 27 5.49 9.09 -28.04
C VAL A 27 5.27 10.59 -27.93
N LEU A 28 4.11 11.09 -28.40
CA LEU A 28 3.73 12.51 -28.31
C LEU A 28 3.63 12.99 -26.86
N ALA A 29 3.22 12.12 -25.93
CA ALA A 29 3.17 12.41 -24.50
C ALA A 29 4.54 12.29 -23.80
N GLY A 30 5.59 11.84 -24.49
CA GLY A 30 6.95 11.73 -23.96
C GLY A 30 7.31 10.37 -23.34
N GLY A 31 6.45 9.38 -23.41
CA GLY A 31 6.71 8.00 -22.95
C GLY A 31 7.47 7.15 -24.00
N THR A 32 7.89 5.97 -23.57
CA THR A 32 8.46 4.92 -24.43
C THR A 32 7.43 3.80 -24.58
N PRO A 33 6.77 3.65 -25.75
CA PRO A 33 5.76 2.60 -25.93
C PRO A 33 6.41 1.22 -26.07
N LEU A 34 5.83 0.22 -25.39
CA LEU A 34 6.22 -1.18 -25.47
C LEU A 34 4.98 -2.03 -25.73
N LEU A 35 4.93 -2.76 -26.86
CA LEU A 35 3.87 -3.72 -27.09
C LEU A 35 4.04 -4.92 -26.17
N VAL A 36 3.05 -5.21 -25.34
CA VAL A 36 3.01 -6.41 -24.50
C VAL A 36 2.31 -7.53 -25.29
N PRO A 37 3.03 -8.58 -25.71
CA PRO A 37 2.44 -9.64 -26.52
C PRO A 37 1.50 -10.52 -25.71
N VAL A 38 0.49 -11.09 -26.38
CA VAL A 38 -0.42 -12.06 -25.76
C VAL A 38 0.37 -13.34 -25.47
N THR A 39 0.32 -13.80 -24.22
CA THR A 39 0.93 -15.04 -23.74
C THR A 39 0.03 -15.68 -22.69
N ASP A 40 0.06 -17.01 -22.59
CA ASP A 40 -0.58 -17.80 -21.53
C ASP A 40 0.38 -18.12 -20.37
N ASP A 41 1.68 -17.85 -20.53
CA ASP A 41 2.69 -18.02 -19.49
C ASP A 41 2.58 -16.92 -18.43
N GLU A 42 2.09 -17.30 -17.25
CA GLU A 42 1.84 -16.39 -16.14
C GLU A 42 3.11 -15.75 -15.58
N GLN A 43 4.21 -16.51 -15.52
CA GLN A 43 5.47 -15.99 -15.00
C GLN A 43 6.04 -14.93 -15.94
N THR A 44 6.09 -15.23 -17.23
CA THR A 44 6.53 -14.26 -18.25
C THR A 44 5.69 -12.99 -18.22
N LEU A 45 4.36 -13.13 -18.05
CA LEU A 45 3.47 -11.97 -17.97
C LEU A 45 3.74 -11.12 -16.72
N ALA A 46 3.87 -11.76 -15.56
CA ALA A 46 4.19 -11.07 -14.29
C ALA A 46 5.53 -10.34 -14.37
N GLU A 47 6.57 -11.00 -14.89
CA GLU A 47 7.90 -10.41 -15.07
C GLU A 47 7.87 -9.24 -16.07
N THR A 48 7.08 -9.34 -17.13
CA THR A 48 6.90 -8.26 -18.10
C THR A 48 6.25 -7.04 -17.44
N VAL A 49 5.14 -7.23 -16.72
CA VAL A 49 4.45 -6.12 -16.04
C VAL A 49 5.36 -5.42 -15.02
N ARG A 50 6.21 -6.18 -14.34
CA ARG A 50 7.19 -5.64 -13.36
C ARG A 50 8.21 -4.68 -13.99
N GLN A 51 8.41 -4.74 -15.31
CA GLN A 51 9.29 -3.84 -16.05
C GLN A 51 8.58 -2.60 -16.60
N LEU A 52 7.24 -2.55 -16.49
CA LEU A 52 6.45 -1.43 -17.00
C LEU A 52 6.31 -0.35 -15.94
N ASP A 53 6.40 0.90 -16.38
CA ASP A 53 6.15 2.06 -15.54
C ASP A 53 4.68 2.51 -15.61
N GLY A 54 3.99 2.18 -16.70
CA GLY A 54 2.56 2.41 -16.90
C GLY A 54 1.97 1.41 -17.88
N LEU A 55 0.66 1.21 -17.85
CA LEU A 55 -0.06 0.28 -18.70
C LEU A 55 -1.23 0.94 -19.42
N ILE A 56 -1.32 0.76 -20.73
CA ILE A 56 -2.48 1.06 -21.55
C ILE A 56 -3.15 -0.25 -21.94
N LEU A 57 -4.39 -0.45 -21.49
CA LEU A 57 -5.25 -1.52 -21.96
C LEU A 57 -5.98 -1.05 -23.22
N SER A 58 -5.72 -1.71 -24.35
CA SER A 58 -6.20 -1.26 -25.67
C SER A 58 -7.63 -1.71 -25.97
N GLY A 59 -8.27 -1.04 -26.93
CA GLY A 59 -9.57 -1.42 -27.50
C GLY A 59 -9.53 -2.80 -28.20
N GLY A 60 -10.70 -3.34 -28.57
CA GLY A 60 -10.77 -4.64 -29.25
C GLY A 60 -12.16 -5.26 -29.31
N ALA A 61 -12.20 -6.58 -29.51
CA ALA A 61 -13.40 -7.41 -29.57
C ALA A 61 -14.11 -7.52 -28.21
N ASP A 62 -15.31 -8.07 -28.17
CA ASP A 62 -16.13 -8.22 -26.98
C ASP A 62 -15.49 -9.15 -25.94
N ILE A 63 -15.87 -8.91 -24.69
CA ILE A 63 -15.44 -9.72 -23.53
C ILE A 63 -16.48 -10.82 -23.32
N ASP A 64 -16.03 -12.04 -23.07
CA ASP A 64 -16.89 -13.18 -22.76
C ASP A 64 -17.74 -12.90 -21.49
N PRO A 65 -19.07 -12.87 -21.59
CA PRO A 65 -19.98 -12.58 -20.48
C PRO A 65 -19.82 -13.50 -19.25
N LYS A 66 -19.21 -14.68 -19.38
CA LYS A 66 -18.91 -15.57 -18.26
C LYS A 66 -18.06 -14.88 -17.17
N TYR A 67 -17.21 -13.89 -17.53
CA TYR A 67 -16.35 -13.18 -16.58
C TYR A 67 -17.09 -12.19 -15.69
N PHE A 68 -18.35 -11.83 -16.06
CA PHE A 68 -19.23 -11.04 -15.20
C PHE A 68 -20.56 -11.77 -14.88
N GLY A 69 -20.54 -13.14 -14.98
CA GLY A 69 -21.60 -14.02 -14.48
C GLY A 69 -22.85 -14.07 -15.36
N GLU A 70 -22.77 -13.65 -16.62
CA GLU A 70 -23.89 -13.66 -17.56
C GLU A 70 -23.72 -14.72 -18.67
N LYS A 71 -24.82 -15.11 -19.31
CA LYS A 71 -24.81 -15.95 -20.53
C LYS A 71 -24.63 -15.07 -21.75
N ILE A 72 -24.02 -15.60 -22.78
CA ILE A 72 -23.85 -14.93 -24.08
C ILE A 72 -25.21 -14.68 -24.71
N LEU A 73 -25.49 -13.42 -25.06
CA LEU A 73 -26.66 -13.01 -25.82
C LEU A 73 -26.39 -13.12 -27.33
N PRO A 74 -27.47 -13.24 -28.17
CA PRO A 74 -27.30 -13.30 -29.64
C PRO A 74 -26.62 -12.06 -30.23
N GLU A 75 -26.78 -10.91 -29.60
CA GLU A 75 -26.24 -9.61 -30.01
C GLU A 75 -24.79 -9.40 -29.57
N CYS A 76 -24.25 -10.26 -28.70
CA CYS A 76 -22.84 -10.23 -28.35
C CYS A 76 -21.98 -10.49 -29.60
N GLY A 77 -20.98 -9.66 -29.79
CA GLY A 77 -20.09 -9.76 -30.95
C GLY A 77 -19.03 -10.85 -30.84
N THR A 78 -17.93 -10.67 -31.53
CA THR A 78 -16.84 -11.65 -31.55
C THR A 78 -16.08 -11.65 -30.22
N ILE A 79 -15.98 -12.82 -29.59
CA ILE A 79 -15.18 -13.07 -28.37
C ILE A 79 -13.81 -13.62 -28.74
N ASN A 80 -12.76 -13.17 -28.05
CA ASN A 80 -11.42 -13.74 -28.13
C ASN A 80 -10.96 -14.21 -26.75
N ALA A 81 -11.14 -15.51 -26.47
CA ALA A 81 -10.91 -16.09 -25.16
C ALA A 81 -9.43 -16.01 -24.69
N GLU A 82 -8.48 -16.10 -25.62
CA GLU A 82 -7.04 -15.99 -25.32
C GLU A 82 -6.72 -14.57 -24.86
N ARG A 83 -7.26 -13.58 -25.55
CA ARG A 83 -7.10 -12.18 -25.19
C ARG A 83 -7.82 -11.82 -23.89
N ASP A 84 -9.01 -12.35 -23.63
CA ASP A 84 -9.74 -12.12 -22.38
C ASP A 84 -8.92 -12.59 -21.18
N THR A 85 -8.40 -13.84 -21.24
CA THR A 85 -7.57 -14.40 -20.19
C THR A 85 -6.29 -13.57 -19.97
N TYR A 86 -5.63 -13.21 -21.05
CA TYR A 86 -4.42 -12.39 -21.04
C TYR A 86 -4.68 -11.00 -20.43
N ASP A 87 -5.69 -10.25 -20.91
CA ASP A 87 -5.96 -8.88 -20.43
C ASP A 87 -6.41 -8.87 -18.96
N LEU A 88 -7.18 -9.87 -18.51
CA LEU A 88 -7.57 -10.00 -17.10
C LEU A 88 -6.35 -10.23 -16.20
N ARG A 89 -5.41 -11.12 -16.60
CA ARG A 89 -4.15 -11.36 -15.85
C ARG A 89 -3.23 -10.14 -15.88
N LEU A 90 -3.07 -9.52 -17.04
CA LEU A 90 -2.28 -8.31 -17.21
C LEU A 90 -2.76 -7.19 -16.29
N THR A 91 -4.07 -6.99 -16.22
CA THR A 91 -4.71 -6.02 -15.33
C THR A 91 -4.49 -6.36 -13.85
N ASP A 92 -4.60 -7.65 -13.48
CA ASP A 92 -4.39 -8.10 -12.10
C ASP A 92 -2.95 -7.85 -11.65
N TYR A 93 -1.95 -8.21 -12.46
CA TYR A 93 -0.54 -7.94 -12.15
C TYR A 93 -0.23 -6.44 -12.08
N ALA A 94 -0.76 -5.63 -13.00
CA ALA A 94 -0.56 -4.19 -12.96
C ALA A 94 -1.11 -3.57 -11.67
N ARG A 95 -2.27 -4.03 -11.19
CA ARG A 95 -2.84 -3.60 -9.92
C ARG A 95 -2.00 -4.05 -8.72
N ARG A 96 -1.51 -5.30 -8.71
CA ARG A 96 -0.64 -5.82 -7.64
C ARG A 96 0.66 -5.04 -7.51
N TYR A 97 1.26 -4.66 -8.63
CA TYR A 97 2.50 -3.88 -8.68
C TYR A 97 2.28 -2.37 -8.60
N GLN A 98 1.01 -1.95 -8.41
CA GLN A 98 0.65 -0.52 -8.31
C GLN A 98 1.03 0.28 -9.56
N THR A 99 1.08 -0.36 -10.73
CA THR A 99 1.35 0.27 -12.03
C THR A 99 0.16 1.15 -12.42
N PRO A 100 0.35 2.41 -12.84
CA PRO A 100 -0.71 3.26 -13.38
C PRO A 100 -1.37 2.64 -14.61
N ILE A 101 -2.71 2.76 -14.74
CA ILE A 101 -3.48 2.13 -15.82
C ILE A 101 -4.36 3.15 -16.53
N LEU A 102 -4.30 3.16 -17.87
CA LEU A 102 -5.27 3.81 -18.76
C LEU A 102 -5.98 2.74 -19.59
N GLY A 103 -7.27 2.50 -19.31
CA GLY A 103 -8.11 1.60 -20.11
C GLY A 103 -8.80 2.36 -21.24
N ILE A 104 -8.73 1.87 -22.48
CA ILE A 104 -9.33 2.49 -23.67
C ILE A 104 -10.33 1.53 -24.31
N CYS A 105 -11.59 1.95 -24.42
CA CYS A 105 -12.71 1.20 -25.00
C CYS A 105 -12.85 -0.17 -24.31
N ARG A 106 -12.53 -1.28 -24.99
CA ARG A 106 -12.48 -2.60 -24.37
C ARG A 106 -11.57 -2.63 -23.13
N GLY A 107 -10.49 -1.84 -23.10
CA GLY A 107 -9.60 -1.76 -21.94
C GLY A 107 -10.29 -1.19 -20.69
N MET A 108 -11.20 -0.23 -20.81
CA MET A 108 -12.05 0.22 -19.71
C MET A 108 -13.00 -0.90 -19.24
N GLN A 109 -13.56 -1.64 -20.17
CA GLN A 109 -14.49 -2.75 -19.88
C GLN A 109 -13.78 -3.90 -19.15
N ILE A 110 -12.59 -4.32 -19.61
CA ILE A 110 -11.74 -5.32 -18.94
C ILE A 110 -11.40 -4.89 -17.52
N LEU A 111 -11.00 -3.64 -17.35
CA LEU A 111 -10.71 -3.07 -16.04
C LEU A 111 -11.92 -3.19 -15.09
N ASN A 112 -13.10 -2.79 -15.57
CA ASN A 112 -14.33 -2.90 -14.79
C ASN A 112 -14.68 -4.36 -14.44
N VAL A 113 -14.59 -5.28 -15.40
CA VAL A 113 -14.88 -6.70 -15.20
C VAL A 113 -13.90 -7.35 -14.22
N GLN A 114 -12.60 -7.10 -14.39
CA GLN A 114 -11.56 -7.65 -13.52
C GLN A 114 -11.74 -7.20 -12.05
N MET A 115 -12.31 -6.00 -11.84
CA MET A 115 -12.60 -5.46 -10.52
C MET A 115 -14.00 -5.85 -9.98
N GLY A 116 -14.78 -6.65 -10.69
CA GLY A 116 -16.07 -7.20 -10.25
C GLY A 116 -17.30 -6.40 -10.70
N GLY A 117 -17.17 -5.58 -11.73
CA GLY A 117 -18.27 -4.93 -12.43
C GLY A 117 -18.89 -5.81 -13.53
N SER A 118 -19.91 -5.27 -14.24
CA SER A 118 -20.55 -5.95 -15.36
C SER A 118 -20.75 -5.01 -16.57
N LEU A 119 -21.10 -5.58 -17.71
CA LEU A 119 -21.26 -4.86 -18.97
C LEU A 119 -22.68 -5.03 -19.53
N PHE A 120 -23.16 -4.05 -20.28
CA PHE A 120 -24.13 -4.27 -21.35
C PHE A 120 -23.41 -5.04 -22.47
N GLN A 121 -23.95 -6.18 -22.86
CA GLN A 121 -23.41 -6.95 -23.97
C GLN A 121 -23.77 -6.29 -25.33
N ASP A 122 -24.86 -5.56 -25.35
CA ASP A 122 -25.29 -4.72 -26.45
C ASP A 122 -26.17 -3.58 -25.90
N ILE A 123 -25.78 -2.34 -26.15
CA ILE A 123 -26.48 -1.14 -25.64
C ILE A 123 -27.88 -1.06 -26.23
N ASP A 124 -28.02 -1.30 -27.54
CA ASP A 124 -29.28 -1.10 -28.26
C ASP A 124 -30.40 -2.01 -27.77
N THR A 125 -30.08 -3.21 -27.32
CA THR A 125 -31.05 -4.22 -26.85
C THR A 125 -31.23 -4.28 -25.34
N GLN A 126 -30.27 -3.79 -24.56
CA GLN A 126 -30.29 -3.91 -23.10
C GLN A 126 -30.48 -2.59 -22.36
N SER A 127 -30.33 -1.43 -23.02
CA SER A 127 -30.58 -0.13 -22.41
C SER A 127 -32.06 0.29 -22.61
N ASP A 128 -32.67 0.77 -21.52
CA ASP A 128 -34.06 1.31 -21.55
C ASP A 128 -34.14 2.73 -22.13
N ASN A 129 -33.01 3.38 -22.36
CA ASN A 129 -32.93 4.73 -22.89
C ASN A 129 -32.95 4.73 -24.42
N THR A 130 -33.34 5.86 -25.04
CA THR A 130 -33.20 6.04 -26.50
C THR A 130 -31.70 6.16 -26.79
N PRO A 131 -31.06 5.17 -27.39
CA PRO A 131 -29.64 5.15 -27.51
C PRO A 131 -29.13 6.20 -28.49
N LEU A 132 -28.04 6.84 -28.12
CA LEU A 132 -27.17 7.50 -29.10
C LEU A 132 -26.50 6.42 -29.96
N ARG A 133 -26.06 6.83 -31.14
CA ARG A 133 -25.28 5.93 -31.96
C ARG A 133 -23.82 5.85 -31.42
N HIS A 134 -23.50 4.77 -30.69
CA HIS A 134 -22.18 4.53 -30.13
C HIS A 134 -21.20 3.83 -31.09
N ASP A 135 -21.64 3.45 -32.28
CA ASP A 135 -20.79 3.03 -33.39
C ASP A 135 -20.90 4.00 -34.55
N GLN A 136 -19.90 4.85 -34.76
CA GLN A 136 -19.88 5.84 -35.83
C GLN A 136 -19.59 5.24 -37.22
N GLY A 137 -19.39 3.92 -37.34
CA GLY A 137 -19.21 3.19 -38.59
C GLY A 137 -18.02 3.69 -39.40
N ASN A 138 -18.29 4.21 -40.61
CA ASN A 138 -17.24 4.69 -41.55
C ASN A 138 -16.78 6.13 -41.29
N THR A 139 -17.30 6.83 -40.28
CA THR A 139 -16.84 8.17 -39.93
C THR A 139 -15.38 8.10 -39.46
N PRO A 140 -14.49 9.01 -39.91
CA PRO A 140 -13.08 8.96 -39.53
C PRO A 140 -12.88 8.90 -38.02
N ARG A 141 -11.95 8.07 -37.56
CA ARG A 141 -11.63 7.91 -36.11
C ARG A 141 -11.17 9.21 -35.45
N THR A 142 -10.75 10.19 -36.23
CA THR A 142 -10.33 11.52 -35.78
C THR A 142 -11.50 12.52 -35.64
N THR A 143 -12.74 12.07 -35.86
CA THR A 143 -13.96 12.91 -35.76
C THR A 143 -14.72 12.56 -34.48
N ALA A 144 -14.98 13.56 -33.65
CA ALA A 144 -15.90 13.45 -32.52
C ALA A 144 -17.35 13.40 -33.03
N THR A 145 -18.16 12.47 -32.52
CA THR A 145 -19.54 12.24 -32.99
C THR A 145 -20.62 12.53 -31.96
N HIS A 146 -20.29 12.51 -30.67
CA HIS A 146 -21.19 12.95 -29.61
C HIS A 146 -20.42 13.64 -28.47
N GLN A 147 -21.15 14.22 -27.53
CA GLN A 147 -20.60 14.84 -26.32
C GLN A 147 -20.85 13.97 -25.11
N ILE A 148 -19.92 14.03 -24.17
CA ILE A 148 -20.04 13.44 -22.84
C ILE A 148 -20.00 14.53 -21.78
N ASP A 149 -20.73 14.32 -20.67
CA ASP A 149 -20.70 15.14 -19.47
C ASP A 149 -19.78 14.51 -18.45
N ILE A 150 -18.80 15.28 -17.94
CA ILE A 150 -17.78 14.84 -17.00
C ILE A 150 -18.07 15.42 -15.60
N ASP A 151 -18.12 14.56 -14.58
CA ASP A 151 -18.26 15.01 -13.19
C ASP A 151 -17.05 15.85 -12.78
N SER A 152 -17.30 17.09 -12.36
CA SER A 152 -16.27 18.07 -12.01
C SER A 152 -15.37 17.67 -10.84
N ASN A 153 -15.79 16.68 -10.02
CA ASN A 153 -15.02 16.20 -8.87
C ASN A 153 -14.06 15.06 -9.22
N THR A 154 -13.93 14.70 -10.50
CA THR A 154 -13.14 13.58 -10.98
C THR A 154 -11.70 13.96 -11.33
N LYS A 155 -10.81 12.96 -11.34
CA LYS A 155 -9.47 13.09 -11.91
C LYS A 155 -9.54 13.41 -13.40
N LEU A 156 -10.46 12.75 -14.11
CA LEU A 156 -10.70 12.98 -15.53
C LEU A 156 -10.99 14.45 -15.83
N ALA A 157 -11.89 15.10 -15.07
CA ALA A 157 -12.20 16.52 -15.25
C ALA A 157 -10.98 17.43 -15.08
N LYS A 158 -10.11 17.12 -14.11
CA LYS A 158 -8.87 17.86 -13.87
C LYS A 158 -7.87 17.67 -15.00
N ILE A 159 -7.78 16.47 -15.57
CA ILE A 159 -6.84 16.13 -16.65
C ILE A 159 -7.26 16.80 -17.95
N VAL A 160 -8.52 16.66 -18.36
CA VAL A 160 -8.99 17.21 -19.64
C VAL A 160 -9.31 18.71 -19.58
N GLY A 161 -9.51 19.26 -18.37
CA GLY A 161 -9.74 20.69 -18.13
C GLY A 161 -11.11 21.22 -18.58
N THR A 162 -12.10 20.32 -18.78
CA THR A 162 -13.47 20.69 -19.21
C THR A 162 -14.51 19.79 -18.56
N LYS A 163 -15.76 20.29 -18.49
CA LYS A 163 -16.92 19.52 -17.99
C LYS A 163 -17.68 18.79 -19.09
N THR A 164 -17.43 19.15 -20.35
CA THR A 164 -18.01 18.48 -21.52
C THR A 164 -16.94 18.24 -22.54
N LEU A 165 -16.95 17.09 -23.21
CA LEU A 165 -15.94 16.71 -24.18
C LEU A 165 -16.60 16.02 -25.37
N GLY A 166 -16.23 16.42 -26.59
CA GLY A 166 -16.61 15.71 -27.80
C GLY A 166 -15.75 14.46 -27.98
N VAL A 167 -16.37 13.30 -28.19
CA VAL A 167 -15.68 12.02 -28.30
C VAL A 167 -16.04 11.27 -29.59
N ASN A 168 -15.12 10.44 -30.09
CA ASN A 168 -15.39 9.44 -31.13
C ASN A 168 -15.94 8.16 -30.48
N SER A 169 -16.64 7.32 -31.25
CA SER A 169 -17.33 6.16 -30.68
C SER A 169 -17.34 4.96 -31.62
N PHE A 170 -16.86 3.81 -31.13
CA PHE A 170 -16.75 2.55 -31.86
C PHE A 170 -17.03 1.36 -30.94
N HIS A 171 -18.18 1.39 -30.25
CA HIS A 171 -18.55 0.33 -29.32
C HIS A 171 -20.07 0.10 -29.33
N HIS A 172 -20.49 -1.10 -29.02
CA HIS A 172 -21.87 -1.47 -28.74
C HIS A 172 -22.00 -2.08 -27.32
N GLN A 173 -20.87 -2.40 -26.67
CA GLN A 173 -20.82 -2.75 -25.26
C GLN A 173 -20.46 -1.54 -24.41
N ALA A 174 -20.91 -1.51 -23.15
CA ALA A 174 -20.59 -0.46 -22.18
C ALA A 174 -20.64 -0.99 -20.75
N VAL A 175 -20.10 -0.23 -19.79
CA VAL A 175 -20.23 -0.54 -18.36
C VAL A 175 -21.71 -0.44 -17.94
N LYS A 176 -22.25 -1.57 -17.41
CA LYS A 176 -23.60 -1.67 -16.85
C LYS A 176 -23.60 -1.43 -15.34
N LYS A 177 -22.70 -2.10 -14.64
CA LYS A 177 -22.46 -1.91 -13.21
C LYS A 177 -20.99 -1.61 -12.99
N THR A 178 -20.72 -0.44 -12.41
CA THR A 178 -19.36 -0.04 -12.03
C THR A 178 -18.83 -0.94 -10.92
N ALA A 179 -17.59 -1.39 -11.06
CA ALA A 179 -16.93 -2.26 -10.10
C ALA A 179 -16.69 -1.57 -8.75
N PRO A 180 -16.62 -2.33 -7.64
CA PRO A 180 -16.15 -1.81 -6.37
C PRO A 180 -14.75 -1.16 -6.49
N GLY A 181 -14.57 0.04 -5.90
CA GLY A 181 -13.31 0.81 -5.98
C GLY A 181 -13.14 1.62 -7.28
N LEU A 182 -14.09 1.53 -8.20
CA LEU A 182 -14.24 2.45 -9.32
C LEU A 182 -15.48 3.33 -9.13
N ARG A 183 -15.45 4.51 -9.75
CA ARG A 183 -16.65 5.38 -9.90
C ARG A 183 -16.79 5.78 -11.36
N ALA A 184 -18.03 5.97 -11.80
CA ALA A 184 -18.29 6.55 -13.09
C ALA A 184 -17.86 8.03 -13.08
N ALA A 185 -17.12 8.43 -14.11
CA ALA A 185 -16.54 9.77 -14.23
C ALA A 185 -17.16 10.61 -15.34
N ALA A 186 -17.77 9.97 -16.34
CA ALA A 186 -18.45 10.66 -17.43
C ALA A 186 -19.60 9.82 -18.00
N PHE A 187 -20.59 10.50 -18.57
CA PHE A 187 -21.77 9.91 -19.19
C PHE A 187 -22.09 10.57 -20.53
N ALA A 188 -22.56 9.79 -21.49
CA ALA A 188 -23.24 10.29 -22.68
C ALA A 188 -24.66 10.77 -22.35
N ALA A 189 -25.31 11.52 -23.26
CA ALA A 189 -26.64 12.10 -23.03
C ALA A 189 -27.73 11.04 -22.80
N ASP A 190 -27.57 9.82 -23.26
CA ASP A 190 -28.45 8.67 -23.03
C ASP A 190 -28.14 7.91 -21.71
N GLY A 191 -27.23 8.40 -20.91
CA GLY A 191 -26.85 7.81 -19.61
C GLY A 191 -25.84 6.66 -19.69
N ILE A 192 -25.30 6.36 -20.87
CA ILE A 192 -24.23 5.35 -21.00
C ILE A 192 -22.96 5.88 -20.36
N CYS A 193 -22.33 5.02 -19.54
CA CYS A 193 -21.07 5.34 -18.86
C CYS A 193 -19.89 5.37 -19.87
N GLU A 194 -19.31 6.54 -20.03
CA GLU A 194 -18.20 6.79 -20.96
C GLU A 194 -16.83 6.84 -20.30
N ALA A 195 -16.78 6.97 -18.97
CA ALA A 195 -15.51 6.87 -18.24
C ALA A 195 -15.71 6.34 -16.82
N VAL A 196 -14.71 5.61 -16.34
CA VAL A 196 -14.55 5.19 -14.95
C VAL A 196 -13.19 5.59 -14.43
N GLU A 197 -13.08 5.83 -13.11
CA GLU A 197 -11.79 6.08 -12.47
C GLU A 197 -11.76 5.49 -11.05
N SER A 198 -10.59 5.17 -10.54
CA SER A 198 -10.41 4.90 -9.12
C SER A 198 -10.14 6.20 -8.35
N ALA A 199 -10.72 6.36 -7.17
CA ALA A 199 -10.38 7.47 -6.29
C ALA A 199 -8.96 7.33 -5.72
N ASP A 200 -8.57 6.11 -5.35
CA ASP A 200 -7.40 5.79 -4.55
C ASP A 200 -6.14 5.53 -5.39
N TYR A 201 -6.29 5.02 -6.62
CA TYR A 201 -5.19 4.58 -7.46
C TYR A 201 -5.10 5.39 -8.76
N PRO A 202 -3.95 5.47 -9.43
CA PRO A 202 -3.80 6.09 -10.75
C PRO A 202 -4.38 5.19 -11.85
N ILE A 203 -5.70 5.02 -11.84
CA ILE A 203 -6.46 4.19 -12.76
C ILE A 203 -7.59 5.01 -13.36
N ILE A 204 -7.62 5.10 -14.70
CA ILE A 204 -8.70 5.71 -15.49
C ILE A 204 -9.04 4.79 -16.65
N GLY A 205 -10.32 4.61 -16.91
CA GLY A 205 -10.86 3.96 -18.11
C GLY A 205 -11.75 4.92 -18.89
N VAL A 206 -11.62 4.94 -20.22
CA VAL A 206 -12.45 5.74 -21.11
C VAL A 206 -13.02 4.86 -22.21
N GLN A 207 -14.29 5.07 -22.58
CA GLN A 207 -14.98 4.21 -23.53
C GLN A 207 -14.69 4.58 -24.99
N TRP A 208 -14.36 5.83 -25.24
CA TRP A 208 -13.97 6.31 -26.58
C TRP A 208 -12.51 5.98 -26.92
N HIS A 209 -12.04 6.42 -28.11
CA HIS A 209 -10.70 6.21 -28.62
C HIS A 209 -9.88 7.51 -28.64
N PRO A 210 -9.32 7.96 -27.49
CA PRO A 210 -8.58 9.20 -27.39
C PRO A 210 -7.27 9.20 -28.20
N GLU A 211 -6.68 8.02 -28.48
CA GLU A 211 -5.43 7.88 -29.23
C GLU A 211 -5.53 8.51 -30.64
N ASN A 212 -6.65 8.32 -31.31
CA ASN A 212 -6.85 8.85 -32.65
C ASN A 212 -7.03 10.38 -32.64
N LEU A 213 -7.73 10.90 -31.63
CA LEU A 213 -7.97 12.34 -31.46
C LEU A 213 -6.70 13.06 -30.98
N ALA A 214 -5.91 12.43 -30.09
CA ALA A 214 -4.62 12.96 -29.62
C ALA A 214 -3.63 13.14 -30.77
N VAL A 215 -3.50 12.11 -31.64
CA VAL A 215 -2.65 12.18 -32.85
C VAL A 215 -3.17 13.21 -33.85
N ALA A 216 -4.48 13.43 -33.94
CA ALA A 216 -5.07 14.49 -34.77
C ALA A 216 -4.87 15.90 -34.19
N GLY A 217 -4.26 16.06 -33.01
CA GLY A 217 -3.90 17.35 -32.41
C GLY A 217 -4.90 17.89 -31.38
N HIS A 218 -5.90 17.10 -30.96
CA HIS A 218 -6.83 17.48 -29.89
C HIS A 218 -6.14 17.37 -28.52
N LYS A 219 -5.89 18.50 -27.88
CA LYS A 219 -5.11 18.61 -26.64
C LYS A 219 -5.76 17.94 -25.43
N GLU A 220 -7.11 18.00 -25.35
CA GLU A 220 -7.88 17.40 -24.27
C GLU A 220 -7.71 15.87 -24.23
N HIS A 221 -7.66 15.24 -25.40
CA HIS A 221 -7.45 13.80 -25.53
C HIS A 221 -5.97 13.42 -25.32
N ARG A 222 -5.03 14.28 -25.76
CA ARG A 222 -3.61 14.10 -25.50
C ARG A 222 -3.28 14.18 -24.01
N ALA A 223 -3.99 15.00 -23.24
CA ALA A 223 -3.82 15.14 -21.80
C ALA A 223 -3.96 13.80 -21.03
N LEU A 224 -4.75 12.84 -21.53
CA LEU A 224 -4.84 11.49 -20.95
C LEU A 224 -3.51 10.72 -21.09
N PHE A 225 -2.84 10.85 -22.22
CA PHE A 225 -1.54 10.22 -22.44
C PHE A 225 -0.42 10.94 -21.67
N GLU A 226 -0.49 12.26 -21.56
CA GLU A 226 0.41 13.05 -20.72
C GLU A 226 0.25 12.69 -19.25
N TRP A 227 -0.99 12.46 -18.79
CA TRP A 227 -1.28 12.00 -17.44
C TRP A 227 -0.68 10.61 -17.14
N ILE A 228 -0.93 9.60 -18.00
CA ILE A 228 -0.40 8.26 -17.74
C ILE A 228 1.13 8.25 -17.78
N VAL A 229 1.78 9.04 -18.65
CA VAL A 229 3.22 9.17 -18.70
C VAL A 229 3.77 9.86 -17.45
N SER A 230 3.09 10.88 -16.92
CA SER A 230 3.45 11.54 -15.66
C SER A 230 3.35 10.60 -14.46
N GLU A 231 2.25 9.85 -14.34
CA GLU A 231 2.08 8.85 -13.27
C GLU A 231 3.12 7.72 -13.38
N ALA A 232 3.42 7.29 -14.61
CA ALA A 232 4.45 6.30 -14.89
C ALA A 232 5.86 6.80 -14.48
N GLN A 233 6.16 8.08 -14.67
CA GLN A 233 7.44 8.67 -14.25
C GLN A 233 7.59 8.60 -12.72
N ILE A 234 6.54 8.94 -11.97
CA ILE A 234 6.52 8.86 -10.50
C ILE A 234 6.66 7.41 -10.04
N HIS A 235 5.95 6.49 -10.70
CA HIS A 235 6.04 5.06 -10.42
C HIS A 235 7.45 4.51 -10.64
N HIS A 236 8.06 4.85 -11.77
CA HIS A 236 9.44 4.50 -12.10
C HIS A 236 10.42 4.97 -11.01
N GLU A 237 10.32 6.26 -10.63
CA GLU A 237 11.19 6.86 -9.63
C GLU A 237 11.01 6.21 -8.25
N ALA A 238 9.77 5.93 -7.83
CA ALA A 238 9.48 5.22 -6.59
C ALA A 238 10.06 3.80 -6.58
N GLN A 239 9.92 3.06 -7.68
CA GLN A 239 10.49 1.72 -7.81
C GLN A 239 12.02 1.71 -7.78
N GLN A 240 12.66 2.64 -8.49
CA GLN A 240 14.12 2.78 -8.47
C GLN A 240 14.62 3.11 -7.07
N LEU A 241 13.95 4.04 -6.38
CA LEU A 241 14.31 4.42 -5.03
C LEU A 241 14.19 3.23 -4.06
N HIS A 242 13.12 2.44 -4.13
CA HIS A 242 12.95 1.24 -3.31
C HIS A 242 14.00 0.14 -3.60
N ASN A 243 14.59 0.10 -4.79
CA ASN A 243 15.72 -0.80 -5.06
C ASN A 243 16.99 -0.35 -4.31
N GLU A 244 17.17 0.96 -4.07
CA GLU A 244 18.37 1.56 -3.47
C GLU A 244 18.29 1.70 -1.96
N ILE A 245 17.11 1.99 -1.41
CA ILE A 245 16.89 2.18 0.04
C ILE A 245 16.49 0.87 0.71
N ILE A 246 16.49 0.86 2.04
CA ILE A 246 15.80 -0.17 2.82
C ILE A 246 14.39 0.35 3.09
N ALA A 247 13.40 -0.24 2.40
CA ALA A 247 12.00 -0.01 2.69
C ALA A 247 11.59 -0.88 3.88
N LEU A 248 11.25 -0.23 5.00
CA LEU A 248 11.02 -0.87 6.30
C LEU A 248 9.66 -0.44 6.85
N ASP A 249 8.87 -1.41 7.27
CA ASP A 249 7.66 -1.23 8.07
C ASP A 249 7.94 -1.72 9.50
N SER A 250 7.76 -0.84 10.47
CA SER A 250 8.17 -1.10 11.86
C SER A 250 7.15 -1.85 12.70
N HIS A 251 5.95 -2.14 12.16
CA HIS A 251 4.93 -2.85 12.93
C HIS A 251 3.86 -3.51 12.06
N CYS A 252 3.66 -4.81 12.26
CA CYS A 252 2.48 -5.52 11.80
C CYS A 252 2.13 -6.67 12.76
N ASP A 253 0.85 -7.02 12.80
CA ASP A 253 0.28 -8.10 13.64
C ASP A 253 -0.03 -9.38 12.88
N THR A 254 0.63 -9.62 11.76
CA THR A 254 0.42 -10.84 10.94
C THR A 254 0.47 -12.15 11.75
N PRO A 255 1.30 -12.29 12.80
CA PRO A 255 1.23 -13.47 13.67
C PRO A 255 -0.09 -13.60 14.47
N MET A 256 -0.89 -12.54 14.56
CA MET A 256 -2.22 -12.58 15.21
C MET A 256 -3.27 -13.25 14.32
N VAL A 257 -3.23 -13.00 13.01
CA VAL A 257 -4.20 -13.56 12.06
C VAL A 257 -3.79 -14.92 11.49
N TYR A 258 -2.65 -15.45 11.94
CA TYR A 258 -2.18 -16.76 11.51
C TYR A 258 -3.18 -17.87 11.84
N THR A 259 -3.50 -18.69 10.84
CA THR A 259 -4.28 -19.92 10.98
C THR A 259 -3.44 -21.13 10.57
N GLU A 260 -3.79 -22.31 11.11
CA GLU A 260 -3.11 -23.55 10.77
C GLU A 260 -3.16 -23.81 9.25
N GLY A 261 -2.01 -24.05 8.65
CA GLY A 261 -1.86 -24.22 7.19
C GLY A 261 -1.44 -22.97 6.44
N MET A 262 -1.55 -21.77 7.02
CA MET A 262 -1.04 -20.55 6.41
C MET A 262 0.48 -20.61 6.20
N ASN A 263 0.95 -20.04 5.11
CA ASN A 263 2.38 -19.92 4.81
C ASN A 263 2.71 -18.48 4.43
N PHE A 264 3.61 -17.83 5.17
CA PHE A 264 4.00 -16.44 4.89
C PHE A 264 4.71 -16.28 3.54
N GLY A 265 5.24 -17.35 2.95
CA GLY A 265 5.84 -17.36 1.61
C GLY A 265 4.83 -17.48 0.47
N GLN A 266 3.54 -17.55 0.74
CA GLN A 266 2.46 -17.60 -0.24
C GLN A 266 1.56 -16.40 -0.08
N ARG A 267 0.87 -16.01 -1.17
CA ARG A 267 -0.14 -14.95 -1.08
C ARG A 267 -1.33 -15.43 -0.25
N ASN A 268 -1.63 -14.73 0.82
CA ASN A 268 -2.73 -15.00 1.73
C ASN A 268 -3.82 -13.93 1.56
N ALA A 269 -5.06 -14.36 1.31
CA ALA A 269 -6.17 -13.42 1.15
C ALA A 269 -6.55 -12.73 2.48
N ASP A 270 -6.37 -13.45 3.60
CA ASP A 270 -6.80 -13.04 4.94
C ASP A 270 -5.71 -12.31 5.74
N ALA A 271 -4.52 -12.10 5.16
CA ALA A 271 -3.44 -11.34 5.76
C ALA A 271 -3.06 -10.14 4.88
N GLN A 272 -2.73 -9.02 5.50
CA GLN A 272 -2.25 -7.82 4.79
C GLN A 272 -0.76 -7.90 4.46
N VAL A 273 0.01 -8.72 5.20
CA VAL A 273 1.43 -8.95 4.99
C VAL A 273 1.71 -10.41 4.69
N ASP A 274 2.39 -10.68 3.59
CA ASP A 274 3.07 -11.92 3.25
C ASP A 274 4.28 -11.60 2.34
N PHE A 275 5.20 -12.55 2.20
CA PHE A 275 6.44 -12.28 1.45
C PHE A 275 6.21 -12.04 -0.05
N VAL A 276 5.09 -12.52 -0.61
CA VAL A 276 4.71 -12.23 -2.00
C VAL A 276 4.28 -10.76 -2.13
N LYS A 277 3.40 -10.27 -1.25
CA LYS A 277 2.98 -8.87 -1.23
C LYS A 277 4.15 -7.93 -0.91
N MET A 278 5.04 -8.31 0.02
CA MET A 278 6.26 -7.55 0.30
C MET A 278 7.14 -7.44 -0.95
N ASP A 279 7.25 -8.52 -1.75
CA ASP A 279 8.02 -8.49 -2.99
C ASP A 279 7.35 -7.60 -4.06
N GLU A 280 6.05 -7.71 -4.22
CA GLU A 280 5.27 -6.88 -5.16
C GLU A 280 5.39 -5.38 -4.83
N GLY A 281 5.32 -5.01 -3.54
CA GLY A 281 5.46 -3.64 -3.04
C GLY A 281 6.90 -3.17 -2.83
N ARG A 282 7.88 -4.02 -3.10
CA ARG A 282 9.32 -3.75 -2.85
C ARG A 282 9.60 -3.36 -1.39
N LEU A 283 8.86 -3.95 -0.44
CA LEU A 283 9.15 -3.84 0.99
C LEU A 283 10.25 -4.82 1.35
N ASP A 284 11.31 -4.35 1.98
CA ASP A 284 12.50 -5.17 2.32
C ASP A 284 12.40 -5.76 3.72
N THR A 285 11.85 -4.99 4.66
CA THR A 285 11.87 -5.31 6.09
C THR A 285 10.51 -5.14 6.71
N ILE A 286 10.13 -6.09 7.55
CA ILE A 286 8.92 -6.06 8.35
C ILE A 286 9.22 -6.43 9.80
N PHE A 287 8.74 -5.60 10.74
CA PHE A 287 8.72 -5.98 12.15
C PHE A 287 7.40 -6.69 12.45
N MET A 288 7.50 -7.96 12.83
CA MET A 288 6.35 -8.79 13.17
C MET A 288 6.15 -8.84 14.68
N ALA A 289 5.04 -8.31 15.16
CA ALA A 289 4.71 -8.26 16.57
C ALA A 289 4.11 -9.59 17.06
N ALA A 290 4.67 -10.10 18.14
CA ALA A 290 3.97 -11.04 19.00
C ALA A 290 3.00 -10.26 19.88
N TYR A 291 1.82 -9.91 19.33
CA TYR A 291 0.75 -9.22 20.05
C TYR A 291 0.18 -10.07 21.18
N ILE A 292 0.08 -9.47 22.38
CA ILE A 292 -0.43 -10.13 23.60
C ILE A 292 -1.64 -9.36 24.13
N PRO A 293 -2.83 -9.95 24.14
CA PRO A 293 -4.01 -9.29 24.67
C PRO A 293 -3.87 -9.05 26.17
N GLN A 294 -4.28 -7.86 26.62
CA GLN A 294 -4.32 -7.52 28.04
C GLN A 294 -5.42 -8.32 28.77
N LYS A 295 -5.03 -9.01 29.84
CA LYS A 295 -5.93 -9.71 30.76
C LYS A 295 -5.74 -9.17 32.19
N GLU A 296 -6.21 -9.92 33.19
CA GLU A 296 -6.06 -9.57 34.59
C GLU A 296 -4.59 -9.64 35.06
N LEU A 297 -4.26 -8.80 36.05
CA LEU A 297 -2.90 -8.75 36.62
C LEU A 297 -2.72 -9.80 37.72
N ASN A 298 -2.94 -11.06 37.38
CA ASN A 298 -2.73 -12.20 38.27
C ASN A 298 -1.66 -13.15 37.71
N GLU A 299 -1.14 -14.04 38.55
CA GLU A 299 -0.05 -14.95 38.21
C GLU A 299 -0.40 -15.91 37.04
N HIS A 300 -1.63 -16.41 36.99
CA HIS A 300 -2.10 -17.32 35.94
C HIS A 300 -2.12 -16.62 34.58
N ASP A 301 -2.81 -15.49 34.47
CA ASP A 301 -2.98 -14.76 33.22
C ASP A 301 -1.65 -14.19 32.69
N THR A 302 -0.77 -13.74 33.59
CA THR A 302 0.57 -13.26 33.20
C THR A 302 1.47 -14.40 32.70
N ALA A 303 1.38 -15.60 33.33
CA ALA A 303 2.11 -16.78 32.86
C ALA A 303 1.63 -17.26 31.48
N GLU A 304 0.29 -17.24 31.24
CA GLU A 304 -0.28 -17.51 29.92
C GLU A 304 0.17 -16.49 28.87
N ALA A 305 0.20 -15.21 29.22
CA ALA A 305 0.68 -14.14 28.34
C ALA A 305 2.15 -14.35 27.94
N THR A 306 3.01 -14.70 28.91
CA THR A 306 4.42 -15.01 28.65
C THR A 306 4.54 -16.20 27.71
N LYS A 307 3.78 -17.28 27.95
CA LYS A 307 3.77 -18.46 27.07
C LYS A 307 3.31 -18.10 25.65
N LEU A 308 2.24 -17.33 25.52
CA LEU A 308 1.72 -16.90 24.22
C LEU A 308 2.74 -16.08 23.44
N ALA A 309 3.52 -15.21 24.11
CA ALA A 309 4.60 -14.47 23.47
C ALA A 309 5.66 -15.41 22.88
N PHE A 310 6.09 -16.42 23.65
CA PHE A 310 7.04 -17.44 23.16
C PHE A 310 6.47 -18.23 21.98
N ASP A 311 5.22 -18.65 22.04
CA ASP A 311 4.56 -19.40 20.97
C ASP A 311 4.50 -18.58 19.67
N LYS A 312 4.15 -17.28 19.75
CA LYS A 312 4.12 -16.38 18.58
C LYS A 312 5.52 -16.08 18.04
N LEU A 313 6.52 -15.84 18.89
CA LEU A 313 7.91 -15.66 18.47
C LEU A 313 8.45 -16.94 17.78
N GLN A 314 8.10 -18.11 18.27
CA GLN A 314 8.44 -19.38 17.62
C GLN A 314 7.75 -19.52 16.26
N LEU A 315 6.48 -19.09 16.14
CA LEU A 315 5.76 -19.05 14.87
C LEU A 315 6.47 -18.18 13.85
N ILE A 316 6.83 -16.94 14.22
CA ILE A 316 7.60 -16.02 13.35
C ILE A 316 8.88 -16.70 12.86
N GLY A 317 9.66 -17.29 13.77
CA GLY A 317 10.88 -17.99 13.43
C GLY A 317 10.67 -19.18 12.49
N THR A 318 9.67 -20.01 12.77
CA THR A 318 9.34 -21.21 11.99
C THR A 318 8.86 -20.84 10.58
N GLN A 319 7.98 -19.84 10.44
CA GLN A 319 7.48 -19.38 9.14
C GLN A 319 8.60 -18.74 8.31
N THR A 320 9.48 -17.97 8.93
CA THR A 320 10.64 -17.39 8.24
C THR A 320 11.59 -18.48 7.77
N GLN A 321 11.91 -19.46 8.63
CA GLN A 321 12.79 -20.58 8.28
C GLN A 321 12.21 -21.48 7.18
N LYS A 322 10.89 -21.73 7.20
CA LYS A 322 10.19 -22.46 6.13
C LYS A 322 10.36 -21.79 4.77
N ASN A 323 10.55 -20.48 4.75
CA ASN A 323 10.70 -19.66 3.56
C ASN A 323 12.12 -19.06 3.42
N ALA A 324 13.15 -19.76 3.89
CA ALA A 324 14.52 -19.27 3.95
C ALA A 324 15.12 -18.84 2.59
N GLY A 325 14.55 -19.31 1.47
CA GLY A 325 14.94 -18.88 0.12
C GLY A 325 14.55 -17.43 -0.20
N VAL A 326 13.53 -16.87 0.46
CA VAL A 326 13.00 -15.52 0.17
C VAL A 326 13.03 -14.59 1.39
N ALA A 327 13.18 -15.12 2.61
CA ALA A 327 13.20 -14.32 3.83
C ALA A 327 14.24 -14.86 4.84
N ARG A 328 14.67 -14.00 5.77
CA ARG A 328 15.50 -14.38 6.91
C ARG A 328 15.14 -13.57 8.15
N LEU A 329 15.39 -14.15 9.32
CA LEU A 329 15.35 -13.39 10.57
C LEU A 329 16.52 -12.37 10.59
N ALA A 330 16.22 -11.19 11.10
CA ALA A 330 17.18 -10.11 11.31
C ALA A 330 17.06 -9.60 12.75
N PHE A 331 18.17 -9.52 13.46
CA PHE A 331 18.22 -9.13 14.87
C PHE A 331 19.00 -7.84 15.08
N THR A 332 19.72 -7.41 14.06
CA THR A 332 20.49 -6.17 14.05
C THR A 332 20.23 -5.37 12.78
N ALA A 333 20.58 -4.08 12.83
CA ALA A 333 20.50 -3.25 11.62
C ALA A 333 21.39 -3.80 10.48
N ASP A 334 22.53 -4.40 10.81
CA ASP A 334 23.43 -5.01 9.83
C ASP A 334 22.85 -6.29 9.23
N ASP A 335 22.06 -7.08 10.00
CA ASP A 335 21.31 -8.22 9.46
C ASP A 335 20.25 -7.78 8.44
N ILE A 336 19.60 -6.65 8.68
CA ILE A 336 18.61 -6.07 7.75
C ILE A 336 19.29 -5.67 6.44
N GLU A 337 20.42 -4.97 6.52
CA GLU A 337 21.21 -4.60 5.34
C GLU A 337 21.73 -5.84 4.59
N ALA A 338 22.21 -6.85 5.32
CA ALA A 338 22.63 -8.11 4.71
C ALA A 338 21.50 -8.83 4.00
N ALA A 339 20.30 -8.88 4.59
CA ALA A 339 19.11 -9.48 3.96
C ALA A 339 18.79 -8.82 2.61
N LYS A 340 18.81 -7.49 2.54
CA LYS A 340 18.62 -6.75 1.29
C LYS A 340 19.69 -7.10 0.25
N HIS A 341 20.95 -7.12 0.63
CA HIS A 341 22.05 -7.50 -0.28
C HIS A 341 21.92 -8.94 -0.81
N GLU A 342 21.35 -9.83 0.00
CA GLU A 342 21.07 -11.21 -0.39
C GLU A 342 19.79 -11.37 -1.22
N GLY A 343 19.03 -10.29 -1.45
CA GLY A 343 17.74 -10.32 -2.14
C GLY A 343 16.63 -11.01 -1.33
N ARG A 344 16.76 -11.07 0.00
CA ARG A 344 15.78 -11.66 0.93
C ARG A 344 15.08 -10.60 1.75
N LYS A 345 13.85 -10.88 2.15
CA LYS A 345 13.10 -10.05 3.10
C LYS A 345 13.64 -10.23 4.52
N ALA A 346 13.84 -9.13 5.24
CA ALA A 346 14.23 -9.18 6.65
C ALA A 346 12.96 -9.23 7.52
N VAL A 347 12.89 -10.25 8.37
CA VAL A 347 11.81 -10.39 9.37
C VAL A 347 12.41 -10.11 10.73
N VAL A 348 11.91 -9.08 11.41
CA VAL A 348 12.40 -8.63 12.71
C VAL A 348 11.34 -8.95 13.77
N PRO A 349 11.63 -9.83 14.74
CA PRO A 349 10.69 -10.13 15.82
C PRO A 349 10.52 -8.95 16.79
N ALA A 350 9.30 -8.75 17.26
CA ALA A 350 8.96 -7.79 18.29
C ALA A 350 7.92 -8.36 19.26
N VAL A 351 7.75 -7.76 20.43
CA VAL A 351 6.69 -8.08 21.38
C VAL A 351 5.81 -6.86 21.56
N GLU A 352 4.53 -6.99 21.30
CA GLU A 352 3.56 -5.95 21.59
C GLU A 352 2.77 -6.31 22.86
N ASN A 353 2.83 -5.41 23.83
CA ASN A 353 2.39 -5.48 25.20
C ASN A 353 3.38 -6.15 26.17
N GLY A 354 4.13 -5.33 26.87
CA GLY A 354 5.05 -5.77 27.95
C GLY A 354 4.39 -6.55 29.10
N TYR A 355 3.06 -6.67 29.08
CA TYR A 355 2.30 -7.58 29.94
C TYR A 355 2.86 -9.00 29.89
N ALA A 356 3.41 -9.41 28.76
CA ALA A 356 4.09 -10.71 28.56
C ALA A 356 5.37 -10.88 29.40
N ILE A 357 5.96 -9.82 29.93
CA ILE A 357 7.13 -9.92 30.82
C ILE A 357 6.72 -10.52 32.17
N GLY A 358 5.45 -10.37 32.58
CA GLY A 358 4.96 -10.78 33.89
C GLY A 358 5.73 -10.06 35.00
N THR A 359 6.11 -10.81 36.05
CA THR A 359 6.88 -10.31 37.19
C THR A 359 8.38 -10.66 37.12
N ASP A 360 8.82 -11.40 36.07
CA ASP A 360 10.19 -11.89 35.93
C ASP A 360 10.95 -11.12 34.84
N LEU A 361 11.83 -10.22 35.25
CA LEU A 361 12.71 -9.46 34.34
C LEU A 361 13.57 -10.37 33.43
N ALA A 362 13.84 -11.63 33.82
CA ALA A 362 14.59 -12.57 33.00
C ALA A 362 13.87 -12.89 31.67
N ASN A 363 12.56 -12.69 31.59
CA ASN A 363 11.80 -12.87 30.35
C ASN A 363 12.24 -11.88 29.25
N ILE A 364 12.68 -10.68 29.60
CA ILE A 364 13.21 -9.71 28.64
C ILE A 364 14.44 -10.29 27.92
N LYS A 365 15.35 -10.89 28.70
CA LYS A 365 16.52 -11.55 28.11
C LYS A 365 16.11 -12.75 27.24
N ARG A 366 15.16 -13.57 27.71
CA ARG A 366 14.66 -14.73 26.94
C ARG A 366 14.03 -14.31 25.61
N PHE A 367 13.27 -13.21 25.60
CA PHE A 367 12.75 -12.62 24.35
C PHE A 367 13.87 -12.13 23.45
N GLY A 368 14.87 -11.42 24.01
CA GLY A 368 16.07 -10.98 23.28
C GLY A 368 16.87 -12.15 22.68
N ASP A 369 16.96 -13.30 23.39
CA ASP A 369 17.62 -14.51 22.89
C ASP A 369 16.85 -15.12 21.69
N MET A 370 15.54 -14.82 21.53
CA MET A 370 14.73 -15.17 20.35
C MET A 370 14.75 -14.08 19.26
N GLY A 371 15.55 -13.02 19.45
CA GLY A 371 15.75 -11.97 18.47
C GLY A 371 14.81 -10.78 18.56
N VAL A 372 14.05 -10.63 19.66
CA VAL A 372 13.18 -9.48 19.86
C VAL A 372 13.97 -8.18 19.87
N CYS A 373 13.62 -7.26 18.97
CA CYS A 373 14.31 -5.99 18.80
C CYS A 373 13.64 -4.82 19.52
N TYR A 374 12.31 -4.90 19.76
CA TYR A 374 11.62 -3.97 20.65
C TYR A 374 10.51 -4.66 21.45
N ILE A 375 10.13 -4.01 22.55
CA ILE A 375 8.95 -4.37 23.34
C ILE A 375 8.12 -3.11 23.55
N THR A 376 6.84 -3.14 23.13
CA THR A 376 5.86 -2.10 23.43
C THR A 376 5.43 -2.23 24.91
N LEU A 377 5.62 -1.19 25.71
CA LEU A 377 5.49 -1.28 27.16
C LEU A 377 4.09 -1.71 27.64
N CYS A 378 3.03 -1.26 26.95
CA CYS A 378 1.65 -1.68 27.20
C CYS A 378 0.86 -1.72 25.89
N HIS A 379 -0.37 -2.25 25.94
CA HIS A 379 -1.36 -2.13 24.87
C HIS A 379 -2.57 -1.33 25.38
N ASN A 380 -3.79 -1.73 25.11
CA ASN A 380 -5.02 -1.01 25.46
C ASN A 380 -5.46 -1.19 26.94
N GLY A 381 -4.55 -1.50 27.82
CA GLY A 381 -4.78 -1.66 29.27
C GLY A 381 -3.52 -1.36 30.06
N ASP A 382 -3.71 -0.83 31.27
CA ASP A 382 -2.63 -0.67 32.23
C ASP A 382 -2.11 -2.08 32.61
N ASN A 383 -0.80 -2.20 32.74
CA ASN A 383 -0.16 -3.44 33.17
C ASN A 383 0.83 -3.17 34.33
N LEU A 384 1.71 -4.11 34.67
CA LEU A 384 2.67 -3.94 35.76
C LEU A 384 3.74 -2.87 35.46
N ILE A 385 3.88 -2.46 34.19
CA ILE A 385 4.95 -1.58 33.70
C ILE A 385 4.50 -0.12 33.68
N CYS A 386 3.37 0.17 33.02
CA CYS A 386 2.91 1.55 32.81
C CYS A 386 1.41 1.63 32.52
N ASP A 387 0.92 2.86 32.49
CA ASP A 387 -0.45 3.21 32.14
C ASP A 387 -0.63 3.40 30.63
N SER A 388 -1.78 2.92 30.12
CA SER A 388 -2.16 2.94 28.72
C SER A 388 -2.95 4.21 28.33
N ALA A 389 -2.79 4.65 27.07
CA ALA A 389 -3.48 5.80 26.50
C ALA A 389 -5.02 5.64 26.40
N LEU A 390 -5.52 4.40 26.33
CA LEU A 390 -6.96 4.12 26.19
C LEU A 390 -7.67 3.81 27.52
N ARG A 391 -7.05 4.14 28.64
CA ARG A 391 -7.68 4.03 29.97
C ARG A 391 -8.13 5.40 30.48
N THR A 392 -9.26 5.40 31.19
CA THR A 392 -9.81 6.62 31.84
C THR A 392 -9.24 6.85 33.23
N HIS A 393 -8.63 5.85 33.84
CA HIS A 393 -8.02 5.90 35.16
C HIS A 393 -6.60 5.34 35.07
N ASN A 394 -5.64 6.03 35.60
CA ASN A 394 -4.25 5.64 35.68
C ASN A 394 -4.00 4.78 36.91
N THR A 395 -3.41 3.60 36.73
CA THR A 395 -3.05 2.69 37.82
C THR A 395 -1.80 3.16 38.56
N HIS A 396 -0.82 3.72 37.83
CA HIS A 396 0.50 4.08 38.36
C HIS A 396 0.76 5.60 38.34
N GLY A 397 0.00 6.36 37.55
CA GLY A 397 0.27 7.76 37.26
C GLY A 397 1.47 7.95 36.31
N GLY A 398 1.81 6.92 35.51
CA GLY A 398 2.93 6.88 34.58
C GLY A 398 3.63 5.51 34.55
N ILE A 399 4.97 5.48 34.60
CA ILE A 399 5.75 4.23 34.69
C ILE A 399 5.89 3.81 36.13
N SER A 400 5.53 2.55 36.46
CA SER A 400 5.69 1.96 37.77
C SER A 400 7.16 1.78 38.19
N PRO A 401 7.47 1.55 39.49
CA PRO A 401 8.82 1.16 39.92
C PRO A 401 9.35 -0.10 39.23
N PHE A 402 8.50 -1.07 38.93
CA PHE A 402 8.86 -2.25 38.13
C PHE A 402 9.13 -1.87 36.68
N GLY A 403 8.30 -1.01 36.09
CA GLY A 403 8.47 -0.51 34.73
C GLY A 403 9.81 0.19 34.52
N ARG A 404 10.29 0.95 35.49
CA ARG A 404 11.64 1.56 35.43
C ARG A 404 12.74 0.50 35.38
N GLN A 405 12.60 -0.64 36.06
CA GLN A 405 13.52 -1.78 35.98
C GLN A 405 13.44 -2.45 34.59
N VAL A 406 12.22 -2.58 34.03
CA VAL A 406 12.01 -3.11 32.66
C VAL A 406 12.74 -2.23 31.64
N VAL A 407 12.55 -0.90 31.66
CA VAL A 407 13.24 0.04 30.76
C VAL A 407 14.76 -0.06 30.88
N ALA A 408 15.27 -0.09 32.12
CA ALA A 408 16.70 -0.24 32.37
C ALA A 408 17.27 -1.56 31.82
N GLU A 409 16.55 -2.67 32.01
CA GLU A 409 16.97 -3.99 31.50
C GLU A 409 16.87 -4.06 29.97
N MET A 410 15.85 -3.48 29.34
CA MET A 410 15.76 -3.36 27.89
C MET A 410 16.96 -2.58 27.33
N ASN A 411 17.28 -1.42 27.90
CA ASN A 411 18.45 -0.64 27.50
C ASN A 411 19.75 -1.45 27.63
N ARG A 412 19.93 -2.17 28.76
CA ARG A 412 21.10 -3.02 29.01
C ARG A 412 21.25 -4.14 27.97
N LEU A 413 20.14 -4.69 27.50
CA LEU A 413 20.11 -5.78 26.53
C LEU A 413 20.15 -5.31 25.07
N GLY A 414 20.06 -3.99 24.83
CA GLY A 414 20.02 -3.44 23.49
C GLY A 414 18.68 -3.65 22.78
N ILE A 415 17.59 -3.74 23.56
CA ILE A 415 16.21 -3.86 23.08
C ILE A 415 15.55 -2.48 23.12
N MET A 416 14.97 -2.02 21.99
CA MET A 416 14.33 -0.71 21.90
C MET A 416 13.06 -0.66 22.75
N VAL A 417 12.89 0.44 23.50
CA VAL A 417 11.66 0.75 24.23
C VAL A 417 10.66 1.36 23.25
N ASP A 418 9.50 0.74 23.12
CA ASP A 418 8.40 1.25 22.29
C ASP A 418 7.28 1.81 23.16
N LEU A 419 6.91 3.07 22.89
CA LEU A 419 5.87 3.82 23.62
C LEU A 419 4.54 3.94 22.86
N SER A 420 4.38 3.25 21.74
CA SER A 420 3.04 3.09 21.18
C SER A 420 2.10 2.54 22.26
N HIS A 421 0.87 3.02 22.33
CA HIS A 421 -0.12 2.73 23.37
C HIS A 421 0.10 3.35 24.77
N ALA A 422 1.28 3.84 25.12
CA ALA A 422 1.53 4.46 26.43
C ALA A 422 0.80 5.80 26.54
N ASN A 423 0.25 6.10 27.74
CA ASN A 423 -0.35 7.40 27.98
C ASN A 423 0.71 8.51 28.09
N GLU A 424 0.27 9.76 28.12
CA GLU A 424 1.17 10.91 28.11
C GLU A 424 2.11 10.92 29.33
N THR A 425 1.64 10.54 30.52
CA THR A 425 2.48 10.49 31.73
C THR A 425 3.54 9.40 31.62
N SER A 426 3.17 8.20 31.15
CA SER A 426 4.11 7.10 30.88
C SER A 426 5.14 7.47 29.83
N PHE A 427 4.74 8.25 28.81
CA PHE A 427 5.67 8.75 27.80
C PHE A 427 6.76 9.62 28.44
N TRP A 428 6.38 10.63 29.26
CA TRP A 428 7.35 11.52 29.91
C TRP A 428 8.27 10.78 30.87
N ASP A 429 7.73 9.89 31.67
CA ASP A 429 8.53 9.04 32.56
C ASP A 429 9.54 8.16 31.81
N ALA A 430 9.17 7.64 30.63
CA ALA A 430 10.07 6.84 29.80
C ALA A 430 11.18 7.70 29.18
N ILE A 431 10.86 8.90 28.69
CA ILE A 431 11.84 9.87 28.17
C ILE A 431 12.89 10.17 29.24
N ASP A 432 12.45 10.35 30.49
CA ASP A 432 13.35 10.66 31.60
C ASP A 432 14.23 9.47 32.04
N CYS A 433 13.66 8.26 32.10
CA CYS A 433 14.38 7.11 32.68
C CYS A 433 15.14 6.26 31.67
N SER A 434 14.83 6.32 30.37
CA SER A 434 15.58 5.58 29.37
C SER A 434 16.95 6.18 29.10
N ALA A 435 18.00 5.37 29.13
CA ALA A 435 19.34 5.77 28.72
C ALA A 435 19.53 5.76 27.19
N ALA A 436 18.60 5.13 26.45
CA ALA A 436 18.63 4.94 25.01
C ALA A 436 17.59 5.83 24.31
N PRO A 437 17.74 6.08 23.00
CA PRO A 437 16.64 6.56 22.17
C PRO A 437 15.42 5.62 22.23
N ILE A 438 14.23 6.19 22.07
CA ILE A 438 12.94 5.52 22.21
C ILE A 438 12.23 5.53 20.86
N ILE A 439 11.36 4.55 20.60
CA ILE A 439 10.50 4.54 19.43
C ILE A 439 9.03 4.65 19.81
N CYS A 440 8.22 5.12 18.86
CA CYS A 440 6.79 4.86 18.81
C CYS A 440 6.57 4.09 17.50
N SER A 441 6.43 2.76 17.59
CA SER A 441 6.43 1.85 16.44
C SER A 441 5.26 2.05 15.48
N HIS A 442 4.11 2.57 15.98
CA HIS A 442 2.90 2.87 15.22
C HIS A 442 2.06 3.95 15.95
N SER A 443 2.34 5.22 15.66
CA SER A 443 1.66 6.39 16.24
C SER A 443 1.63 7.52 15.22
N SER A 444 0.72 8.51 15.41
CA SER A 444 0.58 9.62 14.48
C SER A 444 0.58 10.97 15.22
N ALA A 445 0.30 12.08 14.53
CA ALA A 445 0.33 13.42 15.10
C ALA A 445 -1.04 13.83 15.68
N ARG A 446 -1.11 14.14 16.97
CA ARG A 446 -2.37 14.55 17.64
C ARG A 446 -2.91 15.88 17.14
N ALA A 447 -2.05 16.76 16.67
CA ALA A 447 -2.46 18.05 16.12
C ALA A 447 -3.35 17.92 14.86
N LEU A 448 -3.24 16.85 14.11
CA LEU A 448 -4.06 16.59 12.92
C LEU A 448 -5.29 15.71 13.23
N CYS A 449 -5.16 14.78 14.16
CA CYS A 449 -6.25 13.94 14.64
C CYS A 449 -6.14 13.77 16.15
N ASP A 450 -7.08 14.39 16.91
CA ASP A 450 -7.07 14.39 18.36
C ASP A 450 -7.50 13.03 18.93
N HIS A 451 -6.59 12.07 18.81
CA HIS A 451 -6.75 10.73 19.35
C HIS A 451 -5.69 10.46 20.42
N PRO A 452 -6.01 9.80 21.55
CA PRO A 452 -5.06 9.57 22.65
C PRO A 452 -3.85 8.71 22.26
N ARG A 453 -3.94 7.91 21.20
CA ARG A 453 -2.84 7.11 20.64
C ARG A 453 -1.82 7.96 19.87
N ASN A 454 -2.18 9.19 19.48
CA ASN A 454 -1.32 10.10 18.75
C ASN A 454 -0.47 10.96 19.68
N LEU A 455 0.73 11.33 19.22
CA LEU A 455 1.67 12.17 19.97
C LEU A 455 1.35 13.65 19.80
N THR A 456 1.42 14.40 20.89
CA THR A 456 1.38 15.87 20.89
C THR A 456 2.68 16.42 20.29
N ASP A 457 2.66 17.68 19.81
CA ASP A 457 3.86 18.35 19.29
C ASP A 457 4.99 18.43 20.32
N LYS A 458 4.64 18.54 21.62
CA LYS A 458 5.62 18.50 22.71
C LYS A 458 6.30 17.15 22.83
N GLN A 459 5.52 16.06 22.72
CA GLN A 459 6.06 14.70 22.76
C GLN A 459 6.92 14.43 21.53
N LEU A 460 6.51 14.85 20.32
CA LEU A 460 7.29 14.72 19.09
C LEU A 460 8.65 15.41 19.20
N LYS A 461 8.69 16.65 19.74
CA LYS A 461 9.95 17.38 19.98
C LYS A 461 10.85 16.67 20.98
N ALA A 462 10.31 16.21 22.11
CA ALA A 462 11.07 15.49 23.12
C ALA A 462 11.60 14.14 22.60
N LEU A 463 10.81 13.43 21.78
CA LEU A 463 11.23 12.21 21.12
C LEU A 463 12.41 12.47 20.18
N ALA A 464 12.35 13.53 19.37
CA ALA A 464 13.44 13.94 18.48
C ALA A 464 14.70 14.35 19.25
N GLU A 465 14.57 15.14 20.33
CA GLU A 465 15.69 15.54 21.21
C GLU A 465 16.36 14.32 21.85
N LYS A 466 15.58 13.27 22.16
CA LYS A 466 16.08 11.98 22.63
C LYS A 466 16.75 11.13 21.53
N GLY A 467 16.70 11.57 20.27
CA GLY A 467 17.18 10.84 19.11
C GLY A 467 16.24 9.70 18.66
N GLY A 468 15.00 9.71 19.12
CA GLY A 468 13.99 8.70 18.82
C GLY A 468 13.29 8.89 17.48
N VAL A 469 12.25 8.07 17.23
CA VAL A 469 11.47 8.09 15.99
C VAL A 469 10.00 7.75 16.25
N CYS A 470 9.09 8.48 15.59
CA CYS A 470 7.66 8.21 15.51
C CYS A 470 7.34 7.61 14.15
N GLN A 471 6.80 6.41 14.14
CA GLN A 471 6.40 5.70 12.93
C GLN A 471 4.89 5.92 12.69
N ILE A 472 4.53 6.41 11.49
CA ILE A 472 3.14 6.72 11.14
C ILE A 472 2.31 5.43 11.12
N CYS A 473 1.27 5.40 11.96
CA CYS A 473 0.27 4.34 11.97
C CYS A 473 -0.76 4.55 10.85
N LEU A 474 -1.10 3.49 10.13
CA LEU A 474 -2.11 3.52 9.07
C LEU A 474 -3.51 3.11 9.56
N TYR A 475 -3.78 3.28 10.84
CA TYR A 475 -5.10 3.08 11.42
C TYR A 475 -5.97 4.32 11.15
N ASP A 476 -7.13 4.13 10.49
CA ASP A 476 -7.99 5.21 10.00
C ASP A 476 -8.28 6.28 11.06
N SER A 477 -8.75 5.87 12.25
CA SER A 477 -9.11 6.80 13.35
C SER A 477 -7.91 7.53 13.98
N PHE A 478 -6.66 7.17 13.64
CA PHE A 478 -5.48 7.92 14.08
C PHE A 478 -5.04 8.97 13.06
N LEU A 479 -5.57 8.89 11.84
CA LEU A 479 -5.23 9.80 10.76
C LEU A 479 -6.31 10.85 10.50
N THR A 480 -7.57 10.51 10.76
CA THR A 480 -8.70 11.44 10.55
C THR A 480 -9.81 11.17 11.56
N ALA A 481 -10.58 12.24 11.88
CA ALA A 481 -11.80 12.13 12.68
C ALA A 481 -13.01 11.65 11.85
N ASP A 482 -12.92 11.72 10.52
CA ASP A 482 -13.99 11.31 9.61
C ASP A 482 -13.77 9.83 9.24
N GLU A 483 -14.47 8.93 9.92
CA GLU A 483 -14.32 7.48 9.80
C GLU A 483 -14.40 7.00 8.34
N GLY A 484 -13.46 6.14 7.94
CA GLY A 484 -13.37 5.54 6.61
C GLY A 484 -12.85 6.46 5.52
N THR A 485 -12.31 7.65 5.87
CA THR A 485 -11.83 8.63 4.88
C THR A 485 -10.31 8.73 4.80
N ALA A 486 -9.57 8.08 5.70
CA ALA A 486 -8.12 8.09 5.66
C ALA A 486 -7.57 7.46 4.36
N ASN A 487 -6.57 8.10 3.82
CA ASN A 487 -5.93 7.71 2.58
C ASN A 487 -4.43 8.03 2.60
N VAL A 488 -3.73 7.72 1.52
CA VAL A 488 -2.28 7.97 1.41
C VAL A 488 -1.92 9.45 1.59
N GLN A 489 -2.76 10.38 1.11
CA GLN A 489 -2.54 11.83 1.30
C GLN A 489 -2.64 12.20 2.78
N THR A 490 -3.64 11.68 3.50
CA THR A 490 -3.80 11.90 4.94
C THR A 490 -2.59 11.39 5.72
N ALA A 491 -2.08 10.18 5.39
CA ALA A 491 -0.86 9.66 6.01
C ALA A 491 0.36 10.56 5.73
N ALA A 492 0.48 11.07 4.50
CA ALA A 492 1.54 12.00 4.14
C ALA A 492 1.40 13.37 4.85
N ASP A 493 0.18 13.83 5.16
CA ASP A 493 -0.04 15.04 5.96
C ASP A 493 0.53 14.89 7.38
N HIS A 494 0.37 13.70 7.99
CA HIS A 494 0.98 13.40 9.29
C HIS A 494 2.51 13.34 9.20
N ILE A 495 3.08 12.81 8.12
CA ILE A 495 4.53 12.85 7.87
C ILE A 495 4.99 14.30 7.78
N ASP A 496 4.34 15.15 6.98
CA ASP A 496 4.67 16.57 6.83
C ASP A 496 4.63 17.29 8.18
N HIS A 497 3.59 17.05 8.99
CA HIS A 497 3.46 17.66 10.30
C HIS A 497 4.61 17.26 11.25
N ILE A 498 4.97 15.97 11.30
CA ILE A 498 6.08 15.51 12.14
C ILE A 498 7.40 16.08 11.66
N VAL A 499 7.63 16.12 10.34
CA VAL A 499 8.84 16.73 9.77
C VAL A 499 8.95 18.21 10.16
N GLN A 500 7.85 18.97 10.06
CA GLN A 500 7.82 20.39 10.43
C GLN A 500 8.01 20.62 11.93
N THR A 501 7.51 19.70 12.77
CA THR A 501 7.49 19.85 14.23
C THR A 501 8.78 19.34 14.89
N ALA A 502 9.28 18.19 14.44
CA ALA A 502 10.35 17.43 15.10
C ALA A 502 11.55 17.13 14.17
N GLY A 503 11.44 17.45 12.89
CA GLY A 503 12.48 17.23 11.88
C GLY A 503 12.40 15.87 11.20
N ILE A 504 13.06 15.80 10.04
CA ILE A 504 13.05 14.62 9.15
C ILE A 504 13.62 13.34 9.80
N ASP A 505 14.46 13.49 10.81
CA ASP A 505 15.12 12.38 11.52
C ASP A 505 14.19 11.70 12.56
N CYS A 506 12.98 12.25 12.80
CA CYS A 506 12.04 11.77 13.81
C CYS A 506 10.83 11.00 13.23
N VAL A 507 10.75 10.76 11.94
CA VAL A 507 9.56 10.17 11.31
C VAL A 507 9.89 8.91 10.51
N GLY A 508 8.94 7.95 10.46
CA GLY A 508 9.00 6.75 9.63
C GLY A 508 7.62 6.12 9.43
N ILE A 509 7.59 4.84 9.04
CA ILE A 509 6.36 4.09 8.71
C ILE A 509 6.21 2.87 9.62
N GLY A 510 5.03 2.74 10.24
CA GLY A 510 4.63 1.58 11.03
C GLY A 510 3.15 1.29 10.77
N SER A 511 2.87 0.43 9.81
CA SER A 511 1.56 0.31 9.17
C SER A 511 0.44 -0.12 10.13
N ASP A 512 0.75 -0.93 11.12
CA ASP A 512 -0.24 -1.62 11.95
C ASP A 512 -1.11 -2.61 11.15
N PHE A 513 -0.56 -3.14 10.05
CA PHE A 513 -1.24 -4.14 9.23
C PHE A 513 -1.55 -5.40 10.03
N ASP A 514 -2.71 -5.96 9.76
CA ASP A 514 -3.29 -7.10 10.49
C ASP A 514 -3.67 -6.80 11.96
N GLY A 515 -3.32 -5.60 12.49
CA GLY A 515 -3.74 -5.06 13.79
C GLY A 515 -4.86 -4.01 13.68
N GLY A 516 -5.19 -3.61 12.45
CA GLY A 516 -6.25 -2.63 12.15
C GLY A 516 -5.81 -1.54 11.19
N GLY A 517 -4.53 -1.43 10.88
CA GLY A 517 -4.02 -0.52 9.88
C GLY A 517 -4.53 -0.87 8.49
N SER A 518 -5.21 0.07 7.84
CA SER A 518 -5.69 -0.04 6.46
C SER A 518 -6.30 1.29 6.03
N ILE A 519 -5.75 1.90 5.00
CA ILE A 519 -6.26 3.17 4.47
C ILE A 519 -6.45 3.08 2.95
N ALA A 520 -7.25 3.97 2.40
CA ALA A 520 -7.46 4.04 0.96
C ALA A 520 -6.12 4.27 0.23
N GLY A 521 -5.82 3.41 -0.76
CA GLY A 521 -4.54 3.42 -1.49
C GLY A 521 -3.36 2.77 -0.76
N CYS A 522 -3.59 2.22 0.47
CA CYS A 522 -2.57 1.47 1.21
C CYS A 522 -3.24 0.46 2.16
N ARG A 523 -3.73 -0.66 1.60
CA ARG A 523 -4.50 -1.70 2.31
C ARG A 523 -3.68 -2.95 2.66
N ALA A 524 -2.50 -3.09 2.06
CA ALA A 524 -1.61 -4.23 2.30
C ALA A 524 -0.17 -3.86 1.91
N SER A 525 0.79 -4.69 2.27
CA SER A 525 2.22 -4.40 2.12
C SER A 525 2.68 -4.15 0.68
N ASN A 526 1.97 -4.67 -0.33
CA ASN A 526 2.24 -4.35 -1.74
C ASN A 526 1.83 -2.92 -2.15
N GLU A 527 1.03 -2.23 -1.35
CA GLU A 527 0.54 -0.89 -1.64
C GLU A 527 1.34 0.22 -0.93
N LEU A 528 2.23 -0.13 0.00
CA LEU A 528 3.06 0.83 0.76
C LEU A 528 3.89 1.76 -0.14
N VAL A 529 4.30 1.31 -1.33
CA VAL A 529 5.00 2.13 -2.32
C VAL A 529 4.21 3.37 -2.74
N ASN A 530 2.87 3.40 -2.55
CA ASN A 530 2.05 4.57 -2.85
C ASN A 530 2.35 5.74 -1.91
N ILE A 531 2.82 5.48 -0.67
CA ILE A 531 3.33 6.53 0.22
C ILE A 531 4.57 7.19 -0.41
N THR A 532 5.49 6.42 -0.97
CA THR A 532 6.66 6.97 -1.68
C THR A 532 6.25 7.84 -2.86
N LYS A 533 5.28 7.39 -3.66
CA LYS A 533 4.76 8.19 -4.79
C LYS A 533 4.19 9.52 -4.32
N GLU A 534 3.47 9.53 -3.19
CA GLU A 534 2.92 10.75 -2.63
C GLU A 534 4.01 11.68 -2.09
N LEU A 535 5.02 11.15 -1.40
CA LEU A 535 6.16 11.93 -0.92
C LEU A 535 6.94 12.57 -2.08
N LEU A 536 7.13 11.84 -3.20
CA LEU A 536 7.73 12.38 -4.42
C LEU A 536 6.90 13.53 -5.01
N ARG A 537 5.55 13.41 -5.05
CA ARG A 537 4.66 14.50 -5.49
C ARG A 537 4.75 15.74 -4.60
N ARG A 538 5.00 15.57 -3.30
CA ARG A 538 5.21 16.65 -2.32
C ARG A 538 6.62 17.26 -2.39
N GLY A 539 7.52 16.70 -3.20
CA GLY A 539 8.88 17.23 -3.41
C GLY A 539 9.89 16.80 -2.35
N TYR A 540 9.63 15.73 -1.61
CA TYR A 540 10.64 15.12 -0.74
C TYR A 540 11.82 14.64 -1.57
N THR A 541 13.05 14.88 -1.08
CA THR A 541 14.25 14.38 -1.73
C THR A 541 14.39 12.86 -1.52
N HIS A 542 15.14 12.19 -2.39
CA HIS A 542 15.46 10.77 -2.21
C HIS A 542 16.12 10.48 -0.86
N ASN A 543 16.91 11.42 -0.35
CA ASN A 543 17.52 11.29 0.98
C ASN A 543 16.50 11.37 2.12
N ASP A 544 15.50 12.25 2.00
CA ASP A 544 14.43 12.35 3.00
C ASP A 544 13.59 11.07 3.00
N ILE A 545 13.22 10.56 1.82
CA ILE A 545 12.47 9.31 1.68
C ILE A 545 13.28 8.11 2.22
N ARG A 546 14.60 8.06 1.98
CA ARG A 546 15.49 7.05 2.59
C ARG A 546 15.44 7.08 4.12
N LYS A 547 15.43 8.27 4.72
CA LYS A 547 15.34 8.44 6.18
C LYS A 547 13.99 7.94 6.70
N ILE A 548 12.88 8.34 6.06
CA ILE A 548 11.51 7.98 6.44
C ILE A 548 11.33 6.46 6.41
N TRP A 549 11.76 5.78 5.33
CA TRP A 549 11.52 4.35 5.18
C TRP A 549 12.34 3.47 6.13
N GLY A 550 13.63 3.66 6.22
CA GLY A 550 14.45 2.76 7.04
C GLY A 550 15.56 3.48 7.81
N GLY A 551 16.09 4.58 7.24
CA GLY A 551 17.27 5.24 7.80
C GLY A 551 17.12 5.65 9.26
N ASN A 552 15.97 6.22 9.63
CA ASN A 552 15.73 6.68 11.00
C ASN A 552 15.59 5.50 11.97
N MET A 553 14.81 4.46 11.60
CA MET A 553 14.63 3.29 12.45
C MET A 553 15.95 2.52 12.64
N LEU A 554 16.72 2.30 11.58
CA LEU A 554 18.02 1.64 11.64
C LEU A 554 19.03 2.43 12.47
N ARG A 555 19.00 3.77 12.40
CA ARG A 555 19.80 4.64 13.27
C ARG A 555 19.48 4.41 14.74
N VAL A 556 18.21 4.43 15.12
CA VAL A 556 17.77 4.18 16.49
C VAL A 556 18.17 2.78 16.94
N MET A 557 17.90 1.78 16.11
CA MET A 557 18.26 0.39 16.40
C MET A 557 19.76 0.22 16.69
N ARG A 558 20.64 0.82 15.85
CA ARG A 558 22.09 0.79 16.09
C ARG A 558 22.49 1.47 17.39
N GLN A 559 21.92 2.64 17.67
CA GLN A 559 22.23 3.39 18.91
C GLN A 559 21.83 2.60 20.15
N VAL A 560 20.66 1.98 20.14
CA VAL A 560 20.21 1.14 21.26
C VAL A 560 21.07 -0.11 21.41
N GLN A 561 21.40 -0.78 20.32
CA GLN A 561 22.25 -1.98 20.34
C GLN A 561 23.68 -1.71 20.79
N GLN A 562 24.22 -0.52 20.55
CA GLN A 562 25.55 -0.11 21.04
C GLN A 562 25.62 0.00 22.57
N LEU A 563 24.49 0.16 23.25
CA LEU A 563 24.40 0.19 24.72
C LEU A 563 24.43 -1.21 25.34
N LYS A 564 24.31 -2.26 24.52
CA LYS A 564 24.30 -3.64 24.99
C LYS A 564 25.55 -3.94 25.81
N THR A 565 25.36 -4.24 27.09
CA THR A 565 26.44 -4.67 28.01
C THR A 565 26.23 -6.12 28.39
N GLU A 566 27.22 -6.96 28.09
CA GLU A 566 27.27 -8.31 28.66
C GLU A 566 27.57 -8.18 30.16
N LYS A 567 26.76 -8.80 31.03
CA LYS A 567 27.20 -9.03 32.40
C LYS A 567 28.40 -9.94 32.31
N THR A 568 29.60 -9.43 32.58
CA THR A 568 30.77 -10.26 32.92
C THR A 568 30.35 -11.07 34.16
N CYS A 569 30.13 -12.38 34.00
CA CYS A 569 29.90 -13.32 35.08
C CYS A 569 31.14 -13.40 35.98
#